data_2860da8d4df7a708cc1595e0c65178cd
#
_entry.id   2860da8d4df7a708cc1595e0c65178cd
#
_cell.length_a   1.000
_cell.length_b   1.000
_cell.length_c   1.000
_cell.angle_alpha   90.00
_cell.angle_beta   90.00
_cell.angle_gamma   90.00
#
_symmetry.space_group_name_H-M   'P 1'
#
loop_
_entity.id
_entity.type
_entity.pdbx_description
1 polymer ?
#
loop_
_entity_poly.entity_id
_entity_poly.type
_entity_poly.pdbx_seq_one_letter_code
_entity_poly.pdbx_strand_id
1 'polypeptide(L)'
;MTGKITILIALSVLLFVFSCRNTNTKNGNLPLPAEDSVFSVATEKLSEEAIADIVQNIGSPVEIAAIMQGMEVPFSAEYLASTSGSDELTTNFQKAIMLGIYGADLVYLNLYEKTGNSVDVLSTIKKLADGLRVGQFFDFESIKRLSVSKSNLDSLLFLSVSSYNEIDRHLRDNGRVSVSALMIAGVWIEGQFMATQVAANYPDRVLRNRIGEQKMVLGDLLMLLRPYRQSSPEYSSLYNMMEQISKAYSPVKISYRLAEPETVEEDGRLVMIQHEESIVEMSDGQLAEITGISKEVRNKLLSGQ
;
A
#
# COMPACT_ATOMS: atom_id res chain seq x y z
N MET A 1 67.96 -27.28 -1.81
CA MET A 1 68.77 -26.06 -1.69
C MET A 1 67.81 -25.00 -1.21
N THR A 2 67.69 -24.82 0.13
CA THR A 2 68.29 -23.80 0.97
C THR A 2 67.92 -22.39 0.51
N GLY A 3 67.17 -21.68 1.23
CA GLY A 3 67.46 -20.84 2.30
C GLY A 3 66.33 -20.13 2.99
N LYS A 4 66.32 -20.32 4.25
CA LYS A 4 65.62 -19.54 5.30
C LYS A 4 66.22 -18.12 5.36
N ILE A 5 65.39 -17.12 5.62
CA ILE A 5 65.82 -15.99 6.48
C ILE A 5 64.60 -15.46 7.26
N THR A 6 64.72 -15.65 8.53
CA THR A 6 63.98 -15.07 9.67
C THR A 6 64.71 -13.78 10.08
N ILE A 7 64.02 -12.77 10.60
CA ILE A 7 64.45 -11.70 11.53
C ILE A 7 63.21 -10.81 11.75
N LEU A 8 62.54 -10.84 12.86
CA LEU A 8 62.76 -10.36 14.22
C LEU A 8 62.42 -8.87 14.44
N ILE A 9 61.31 -8.67 15.14
CA ILE A 9 61.06 -7.80 16.34
C ILE A 9 61.36 -6.29 16.22
N ALA A 10 60.31 -5.49 16.49
CA ALA A 10 60.42 -4.48 17.57
C ALA A 10 59.04 -3.97 18.01
N LEU A 11 58.73 -4.33 19.17
CA LEU A 11 57.74 -3.83 20.13
C LEU A 11 58.09 -2.39 20.51
N SER A 12 57.18 -1.43 20.43
CA SER A 12 57.31 -0.17 21.12
C SER A 12 55.94 0.26 21.70
N VAL A 13 55.81 -0.04 22.98
CA VAL A 13 54.82 0.49 23.92
C VAL A 13 55.25 1.91 24.28
N LEU A 14 54.35 2.88 24.09
CA LEU A 14 54.48 4.17 24.77
C LEU A 14 53.15 4.55 25.42
N LEU A 15 53.14 4.36 26.74
CA LEU A 15 52.21 4.93 27.69
C LEU A 15 52.47 6.44 27.79
N PHE A 16 51.43 7.24 27.70
CA PHE A 16 51.44 8.57 28.31
C PHE A 16 50.25 8.73 29.24
N VAL A 17 50.61 8.97 30.46
CA VAL A 17 49.81 9.15 31.68
C VAL A 17 49.22 10.55 31.79
N PHE A 18 48.07 10.59 32.36
CA PHE A 18 47.38 11.63 33.15
C PHE A 18 48.08 12.98 33.33
N SER A 19 47.33 14.05 33.11
CA SER A 19 47.42 15.23 33.95
C SER A 19 46.06 15.90 34.12
N CYS A 20 45.46 15.70 35.29
CA CYS A 20 44.46 16.58 35.86
C CYS A 20 45.09 17.90 36.25
N ARG A 21 44.53 19.01 35.83
CA ARG A 21 44.78 20.29 36.49
C ARG A 21 43.47 21.04 36.71
N ASN A 22 43.08 21.05 37.95
CA ASN A 22 42.01 21.82 38.57
C ASN A 22 42.49 23.24 38.82
N THR A 23 41.73 24.26 38.35
CA THR A 23 41.78 25.59 38.97
C THR A 23 40.39 26.23 38.94
N ASN A 24 39.86 26.38 40.15
CA ASN A 24 38.76 27.28 40.50
C ASN A 24 39.08 28.74 40.14
N THR A 25 38.13 29.52 39.60
CA THR A 25 37.59 30.73 40.25
C THR A 25 36.51 31.43 39.46
N LYS A 26 35.36 31.55 40.09
CA LYS A 26 34.45 32.73 40.27
C LYS A 26 33.88 33.50 39.08
N ASN A 27 32.57 33.51 39.13
CA ASN A 27 31.62 34.59 38.84
C ASN A 27 31.30 34.92 37.38
N GLY A 28 30.03 34.76 37.07
CA GLY A 28 29.31 35.73 36.29
C GLY A 28 28.64 35.15 35.06
N ASN A 29 27.33 35.12 35.11
CA ASN A 29 26.38 34.98 33.98
C ASN A 29 26.35 33.62 33.30
N LEU A 30 25.40 32.81 33.73
CA LEU A 30 24.86 31.75 32.88
C LEU A 30 24.28 32.39 31.60
N PRO A 31 24.78 32.02 30.43
CA PRO A 31 23.97 32.19 29.23
C PRO A 31 22.86 31.13 29.30
N LEU A 32 21.63 31.58 29.15
CA LEU A 32 20.48 30.72 28.85
C LEU A 32 20.86 29.76 27.72
N PRO A 33 20.47 28.48 27.78
CA PRO A 33 20.65 27.60 26.66
C PRO A 33 19.82 28.17 25.51
N ALA A 34 20.49 28.41 24.39
CA ALA A 34 19.82 28.69 23.15
C ALA A 34 18.84 27.53 22.88
N GLU A 35 17.56 27.85 22.87
CA GLU A 35 16.51 27.00 22.30
C GLU A 35 16.79 26.90 20.81
N ASP A 36 17.59 25.94 20.41
CA ASP A 36 17.69 25.44 19.04
C ASP A 36 18.22 23.99 19.06
N SER A 37 17.67 23.16 19.91
CA SER A 37 17.60 21.75 19.61
C SER A 37 16.42 21.56 18.66
N VAL A 38 16.66 21.80 17.38
CA VAL A 38 15.87 21.21 16.32
C VAL A 38 15.88 19.71 16.59
N PHE A 39 14.80 19.23 17.18
CA PHE A 39 14.48 17.84 17.27
C PHE A 39 14.30 17.40 15.82
N SER A 40 15.40 17.02 15.16
CA SER A 40 15.30 16.24 13.94
C SER A 40 14.66 14.93 14.35
N VAL A 41 13.34 14.86 14.25
CA VAL A 41 12.64 13.59 14.17
C VAL A 41 13.27 12.92 12.97
N ALA A 42 14.24 12.05 13.22
CA ALA A 42 14.73 11.12 12.23
C ALA A 42 13.47 10.40 11.75
N THR A 43 13.00 10.75 10.56
CA THR A 43 11.92 10.05 9.88
C THR A 43 12.53 8.67 9.63
N GLU A 44 12.17 7.72 10.47
CA GLU A 44 12.62 6.34 10.37
C GLU A 44 12.12 5.84 9.02
N LYS A 45 13.02 5.83 8.04
CA LYS A 45 12.69 5.29 6.71
C LYS A 45 12.51 3.80 6.90
N LEU A 46 11.34 3.31 6.53
CA LEU A 46 11.10 1.87 6.45
C LEU A 46 12.18 1.22 5.59
N SER A 47 12.65 0.04 5.99
CA SER A 47 13.55 -0.75 5.15
C SER A 47 12.83 -1.19 3.87
N GLU A 48 13.59 -1.47 2.81
CA GLU A 48 13.02 -1.97 1.56
C GLU A 48 12.26 -3.28 1.76
N GLU A 49 12.74 -4.14 2.67
CA GLU A 49 12.08 -5.39 3.06
C GLU A 49 10.74 -5.11 3.74
N ALA A 50 10.69 -4.19 4.72
CA ALA A 50 9.44 -3.83 5.39
C ALA A 50 8.41 -3.23 4.41
N ILE A 51 8.86 -2.43 3.44
CA ILE A 51 7.99 -1.90 2.38
C ILE A 51 7.45 -3.05 1.51
N ALA A 52 8.31 -4.00 1.13
CA ALA A 52 7.89 -5.15 0.32
C ALA A 52 6.85 -6.00 1.05
N ASP A 53 7.05 -6.26 2.35
CA ASP A 53 6.11 -6.99 3.19
C ASP A 53 4.76 -6.25 3.29
N ILE A 54 4.79 -4.93 3.51
CA ILE A 54 3.57 -4.10 3.54
C ILE A 54 2.82 -4.21 2.20
N VAL A 55 3.54 -4.07 1.08
CA VAL A 55 2.93 -4.14 -0.27
C VAL A 55 2.30 -5.51 -0.54
N GLN A 56 2.93 -6.60 -0.09
CA GLN A 56 2.37 -7.95 -0.23
C GLN A 56 1.13 -8.18 0.63
N ASN A 57 1.06 -7.54 1.80
CA ASN A 57 -0.07 -7.68 2.73
C ASN A 57 -1.26 -6.77 2.38
N ILE A 58 -1.06 -5.74 1.54
CA ILE A 58 -2.17 -4.92 1.08
C ILE A 58 -3.08 -5.76 0.20
N GLY A 59 -4.24 -6.12 0.77
CA GLY A 59 -5.21 -7.03 0.18
C GLY A 59 -5.54 -6.68 -1.26
N SER A 60 -5.47 -7.68 -2.12
CA SER A 60 -5.72 -7.52 -3.55
C SER A 60 -7.17 -7.06 -3.81
N PRO A 61 -7.41 -6.02 -4.63
CA PRO A 61 -8.75 -5.67 -5.10
C PRO A 61 -9.43 -6.84 -5.82
N VAL A 62 -8.65 -7.80 -6.33
CA VAL A 62 -9.13 -9.06 -6.92
C VAL A 62 -9.92 -9.87 -5.91
N GLU A 63 -9.47 -9.95 -4.66
CA GLU A 63 -10.15 -10.73 -3.63
C GLU A 63 -11.51 -10.13 -3.28
N ILE A 64 -11.58 -8.82 -3.08
CA ILE A 64 -12.86 -8.11 -2.85
C ILE A 64 -13.79 -8.31 -4.03
N ALA A 65 -13.30 -8.14 -5.25
CA ALA A 65 -14.07 -8.34 -6.45
C ALA A 65 -14.57 -9.80 -6.60
N ALA A 66 -13.75 -10.80 -6.26
CA ALA A 66 -14.14 -12.21 -6.26
C ALA A 66 -15.24 -12.51 -5.23
N ILE A 67 -15.16 -11.92 -4.03
CA ILE A 67 -16.23 -12.04 -3.02
C ILE A 67 -17.54 -11.46 -3.56
N MET A 68 -17.49 -10.25 -4.17
CA MET A 68 -18.67 -9.60 -4.75
C MET A 68 -19.30 -10.45 -5.87
N GLN A 69 -18.47 -11.09 -6.70
CA GLN A 69 -18.94 -12.01 -7.73
C GLN A 69 -19.59 -13.26 -7.13
N GLY A 70 -18.95 -13.85 -6.12
CA GLY A 70 -19.48 -15.03 -5.40
C GLY A 70 -20.81 -14.76 -4.69
N MET A 71 -21.08 -13.51 -4.32
CA MET A 71 -22.37 -13.04 -3.78
C MET A 71 -23.42 -12.78 -4.85
N GLU A 72 -23.11 -12.98 -6.15
CA GLU A 72 -23.98 -12.67 -7.27
C GLU A 72 -24.46 -11.19 -7.30
N VAL A 73 -23.66 -10.26 -6.77
CA VAL A 73 -23.95 -8.82 -6.82
C VAL A 73 -23.99 -8.38 -8.27
N PRO A 74 -25.06 -7.70 -8.73
CA PRO A 74 -25.14 -7.24 -10.10
C PRO A 74 -24.11 -6.13 -10.37
N PHE A 75 -23.61 -6.07 -11.60
CA PHE A 75 -22.74 -4.97 -12.02
C PHE A 75 -23.40 -3.61 -11.84
N SER A 76 -22.69 -2.65 -11.28
CA SER A 76 -23.11 -1.25 -11.26
C SER A 76 -21.97 -0.34 -11.74
N ALA A 77 -22.28 0.47 -12.75
CA ALA A 77 -21.35 1.50 -13.24
C ALA A 77 -21.15 2.65 -12.23
N GLU A 78 -22.02 2.79 -11.24
CA GLU A 78 -21.93 3.80 -10.19
C GLU A 78 -20.73 3.59 -9.25
N TYR A 79 -20.19 2.37 -9.23
CA TYR A 79 -18.99 2.06 -8.44
C TYR A 79 -17.70 2.49 -9.15
N LEU A 80 -17.75 2.80 -10.45
CA LEU A 80 -16.57 3.18 -11.21
C LEU A 80 -16.23 4.67 -11.07
N ALA A 81 -14.96 4.99 -11.13
CA ALA A 81 -14.48 6.36 -11.28
C ALA A 81 -14.66 6.82 -12.73
N SER A 82 -15.07 8.08 -12.91
CA SER A 82 -15.15 8.66 -14.24
C SER A 82 -13.76 8.86 -14.83
N THR A 83 -13.54 8.46 -16.07
CA THR A 83 -12.30 8.75 -16.81
C THR A 83 -12.29 10.15 -17.44
N SER A 84 -13.43 10.87 -17.43
CA SER A 84 -13.50 12.25 -17.89
C SER A 84 -12.64 13.15 -16.99
N GLY A 85 -11.87 14.08 -17.59
CA GLY A 85 -10.95 14.94 -16.85
C GLY A 85 -9.57 14.30 -16.57
N SER A 86 -9.34 13.03 -16.92
CA SER A 86 -8.02 12.40 -16.76
C SER A 86 -6.88 13.12 -17.50
N ASP A 87 -7.23 13.89 -18.53
CA ASP A 87 -6.31 14.71 -19.31
C ASP A 87 -5.80 15.95 -18.55
N GLU A 88 -6.50 16.37 -17.52
CA GLU A 88 -6.18 17.50 -16.68
C GLU A 88 -5.22 17.16 -15.54
N LEU A 89 -4.95 15.87 -15.33
CA LEU A 89 -4.03 15.38 -14.30
C LEU A 89 -2.58 15.71 -14.68
N THR A 90 -2.00 16.71 -14.02
CA THR A 90 -0.67 17.22 -14.37
C THR A 90 0.44 16.71 -13.46
N THR A 91 0.18 16.54 -12.16
CA THR A 91 1.20 16.17 -11.18
C THR A 91 1.41 14.64 -11.11
N ASN A 92 2.61 14.21 -10.68
CA ASN A 92 2.87 12.80 -10.42
C ASN A 92 1.98 12.26 -9.29
N PHE A 93 1.63 13.11 -8.31
CA PHE A 93 0.71 12.76 -7.23
C PHE A 93 -0.65 12.34 -7.79
N GLN A 94 -1.28 13.23 -8.56
CA GLN A 94 -2.60 12.97 -9.16
C GLN A 94 -2.57 11.72 -10.07
N LYS A 95 -1.56 11.63 -10.96
CA LYS A 95 -1.42 10.50 -11.88
C LYS A 95 -1.27 9.18 -11.15
N ALA A 96 -0.49 9.14 -10.06
CA ALA A 96 -0.24 7.92 -9.32
C ALA A 96 -1.48 7.43 -8.55
N ILE A 97 -2.17 8.32 -7.83
CA ILE A 97 -3.44 7.99 -7.15
C ILE A 97 -4.48 7.49 -8.16
N MET A 98 -4.67 8.21 -9.26
CA MET A 98 -5.67 7.85 -10.27
C MET A 98 -5.29 6.57 -11.02
N LEU A 99 -4.00 6.30 -11.23
CA LEU A 99 -3.54 5.02 -11.79
C LEU A 99 -3.94 3.85 -10.90
N GLY A 100 -3.83 4.01 -9.57
CA GLY A 100 -4.30 3.01 -8.61
C GLY A 100 -5.82 2.84 -8.64
N ILE A 101 -6.59 3.92 -8.63
CA ILE A 101 -8.07 3.90 -8.70
C ILE A 101 -8.54 3.20 -9.96
N TYR A 102 -8.06 3.61 -11.14
CA TYR A 102 -8.45 2.96 -12.40
C TYR A 102 -7.96 1.53 -12.52
N GLY A 103 -6.85 1.18 -11.84
CA GLY A 103 -6.39 -0.21 -11.73
C GLY A 103 -7.42 -1.10 -11.03
N ALA A 104 -7.99 -0.64 -9.91
CA ALA A 104 -9.06 -1.35 -9.20
C ALA A 104 -10.36 -1.41 -10.04
N ASP A 105 -10.70 -0.32 -10.72
CA ASP A 105 -11.84 -0.28 -11.66
C ASP A 105 -11.69 -1.31 -12.79
N LEU A 106 -10.48 -1.44 -13.34
CA LEU A 106 -10.21 -2.41 -14.40
C LEU A 106 -10.43 -3.84 -13.92
N VAL A 107 -10.00 -4.16 -12.69
CA VAL A 107 -10.25 -5.48 -12.08
C VAL A 107 -11.75 -5.73 -11.96
N TYR A 108 -12.51 -4.77 -11.44
CA TYR A 108 -13.96 -4.87 -11.31
C TYR A 108 -14.67 -5.07 -12.66
N LEU A 109 -14.30 -4.26 -13.68
CA LEU A 109 -14.85 -4.38 -15.04
C LEU A 109 -14.57 -5.73 -15.67
N ASN A 110 -13.36 -6.25 -15.49
CA ASN A 110 -12.95 -7.54 -16.03
C ASN A 110 -13.70 -8.69 -15.37
N LEU A 111 -13.88 -8.63 -14.07
CA LEU A 111 -14.64 -9.63 -13.32
C LEU A 111 -16.09 -9.74 -13.81
N TYR A 112 -16.71 -8.60 -14.18
CA TYR A 112 -18.06 -8.54 -14.71
C TYR A 112 -18.13 -8.59 -16.26
N GLU A 113 -17.04 -8.93 -16.93
CA GLU A 113 -16.93 -9.04 -18.41
C GLU A 113 -17.41 -7.79 -19.16
N LYS A 114 -17.15 -6.58 -18.59
CA LYS A 114 -17.58 -5.30 -19.18
C LYS A 114 -16.55 -4.75 -20.17
N THR A 115 -16.34 -5.46 -21.25
CA THR A 115 -15.30 -5.23 -22.25
C THR A 115 -15.25 -3.80 -22.80
N GLY A 116 -16.40 -3.20 -23.13
CA GLY A 116 -16.45 -1.84 -23.68
C GLY A 116 -15.85 -0.81 -22.72
N ASN A 117 -16.31 -0.82 -21.48
CA ASN A 117 -15.79 0.08 -20.43
C ASN A 117 -14.33 -0.21 -20.08
N SER A 118 -13.91 -1.48 -20.16
CA SER A 118 -12.52 -1.86 -19.88
C SER A 118 -11.53 -1.23 -20.85
N VAL A 119 -11.89 -1.06 -22.12
CA VAL A 119 -11.02 -0.45 -23.14
C VAL A 119 -10.76 1.03 -22.83
N ASP A 120 -11.78 1.78 -22.42
CA ASP A 120 -11.65 3.20 -22.09
C ASP A 120 -10.78 3.39 -20.83
N VAL A 121 -11.04 2.60 -19.78
CA VAL A 121 -10.25 2.61 -18.56
C VAL A 121 -8.79 2.22 -18.84
N LEU A 122 -8.58 1.16 -19.65
CA LEU A 122 -7.22 0.73 -20.03
C LEU A 122 -6.45 1.79 -20.82
N SER A 123 -7.14 2.52 -21.71
CA SER A 123 -6.53 3.63 -22.45
C SER A 123 -6.08 4.75 -21.50
N THR A 124 -6.89 5.06 -20.49
CA THR A 124 -6.57 6.04 -19.46
C THR A 124 -5.40 5.57 -18.59
N ILE A 125 -5.40 4.30 -18.14
CA ILE A 125 -4.30 3.68 -17.40
C ILE A 125 -3.00 3.82 -18.20
N LYS A 126 -3.02 3.49 -19.51
CA LYS A 126 -1.84 3.62 -20.36
C LYS A 126 -1.29 5.04 -20.35
N LYS A 127 -2.14 6.03 -20.56
CA LYS A 127 -1.75 7.44 -20.56
C LYS A 127 -1.11 7.89 -19.24
N LEU A 128 -1.70 7.49 -18.10
CA LEU A 128 -1.17 7.82 -16.78
C LEU A 128 0.16 7.12 -16.52
N ALA A 129 0.26 5.84 -16.89
CA ALA A 129 1.49 5.05 -16.76
C ALA A 129 2.63 5.63 -17.61
N ASP A 130 2.35 6.04 -18.85
CA ASP A 130 3.32 6.72 -19.73
C ASP A 130 3.74 8.07 -19.10
N GLY A 131 2.80 8.83 -18.56
CA GLY A 131 3.06 10.08 -17.86
C GLY A 131 3.92 9.92 -16.60
N LEU A 132 3.83 8.80 -15.93
CA LEU A 132 4.67 8.42 -14.78
C LEU A 132 5.98 7.73 -15.19
N ARG A 133 6.21 7.48 -16.48
CA ARG A 133 7.35 6.74 -17.03
C ARG A 133 7.43 5.29 -16.52
N VAL A 134 6.29 4.63 -16.40
CA VAL A 134 6.18 3.24 -15.99
C VAL A 134 5.38 2.40 -17.01
N GLY A 135 4.96 3.00 -18.13
CA GLY A 135 4.14 2.34 -19.15
C GLY A 135 4.80 1.12 -19.78
N GLN A 136 6.13 1.04 -19.82
CA GLN A 136 6.87 -0.11 -20.33
C GLN A 136 6.69 -1.40 -19.52
N PHE A 137 6.20 -1.31 -18.28
CA PHE A 137 5.95 -2.47 -17.42
C PHE A 137 4.52 -3.01 -17.57
N PHE A 138 3.68 -2.36 -18.36
CA PHE A 138 2.35 -2.84 -18.71
C PHE A 138 2.34 -3.48 -20.09
N ASP A 139 2.00 -4.74 -20.18
CA ASP A 139 1.66 -5.38 -21.46
C ASP A 139 0.22 -5.03 -21.87
N PHE A 140 0.02 -3.78 -22.26
CA PHE A 140 -1.30 -3.25 -22.64
C PHE A 140 -1.98 -4.05 -23.75
N GLU A 141 -1.22 -4.57 -24.71
CA GLU A 141 -1.78 -5.34 -25.82
C GLU A 141 -2.31 -6.70 -25.34
N SER A 142 -1.56 -7.37 -24.46
CA SER A 142 -2.02 -8.63 -23.86
C SER A 142 -3.21 -8.41 -22.93
N ILE A 143 -3.17 -7.39 -22.07
CA ILE A 143 -4.27 -7.04 -21.17
C ILE A 143 -5.52 -6.70 -22.00
N LYS A 144 -5.40 -5.89 -23.05
CA LYS A 144 -6.51 -5.53 -23.95
C LYS A 144 -7.08 -6.77 -24.63
N ARG A 145 -6.24 -7.63 -25.18
CA ARG A 145 -6.67 -8.87 -25.84
C ARG A 145 -7.40 -9.80 -24.87
N LEU A 146 -6.92 -9.93 -23.64
CA LEU A 146 -7.54 -10.77 -22.62
C LEU A 146 -8.84 -10.17 -22.10
N SER A 147 -8.93 -8.83 -21.97
CA SER A 147 -10.16 -8.13 -21.56
C SER A 147 -11.34 -8.35 -22.50
N VAL A 148 -11.08 -8.68 -23.77
CA VAL A 148 -12.15 -9.01 -24.75
C VAL A 148 -12.44 -10.51 -24.85
N SER A 149 -11.66 -11.35 -24.18
CA SER A 149 -11.77 -12.82 -24.22
C SER A 149 -12.38 -13.36 -22.95
N LYS A 150 -13.63 -13.86 -23.05
CA LYS A 150 -14.41 -14.36 -21.90
C LYS A 150 -13.79 -15.53 -21.10
N SER A 151 -12.70 -16.12 -21.54
CA SER A 151 -12.18 -17.38 -20.99
C SER A 151 -10.85 -17.24 -20.24
N ASN A 152 -10.36 -16.01 -19.97
CA ASN A 152 -9.01 -15.79 -19.48
C ASN A 152 -8.90 -14.81 -18.28
N LEU A 153 -9.92 -14.83 -17.38
CA LEU A 153 -9.90 -13.95 -16.21
C LEU A 153 -8.63 -14.15 -15.36
N ASP A 154 -8.25 -15.40 -15.09
CA ASP A 154 -7.05 -15.71 -14.30
C ASP A 154 -5.77 -15.16 -14.95
N SER A 155 -5.64 -15.29 -16.28
CA SER A 155 -4.49 -14.75 -17.01
C SER A 155 -4.48 -13.22 -16.99
N LEU A 156 -5.66 -12.58 -17.06
CA LEU A 156 -5.79 -11.13 -16.97
C LEU A 156 -5.42 -10.62 -15.58
N LEU A 157 -5.90 -11.29 -14.54
CA LEU A 157 -5.55 -10.99 -13.14
C LEU A 157 -4.05 -11.18 -12.91
N PHE A 158 -3.49 -12.30 -13.38
CA PHE A 158 -2.06 -12.57 -13.28
C PHE A 158 -1.22 -11.48 -13.95
N LEU A 159 -1.55 -11.08 -15.19
CA LEU A 159 -0.82 -10.01 -15.89
C LEU A 159 -0.96 -8.67 -15.19
N SER A 160 -2.14 -8.35 -14.69
CA SER A 160 -2.38 -7.09 -13.97
C SER A 160 -1.55 -7.01 -12.68
N VAL A 161 -1.54 -8.08 -11.89
CA VAL A 161 -0.75 -8.17 -10.65
C VAL A 161 0.74 -8.19 -10.96
N SER A 162 1.19 -8.93 -11.99
CA SER A 162 2.59 -9.00 -12.40
C SER A 162 3.11 -7.62 -12.84
N SER A 163 2.36 -6.93 -13.71
CA SER A 163 2.70 -5.56 -14.15
C SER A 163 2.79 -4.61 -12.97
N TYR A 164 1.85 -4.70 -12.03
CA TYR A 164 1.87 -3.87 -10.82
C TYR A 164 3.13 -4.10 -9.97
N ASN A 165 3.50 -5.36 -9.73
CA ASN A 165 4.71 -5.71 -8.97
C ASN A 165 5.99 -5.23 -9.66
N GLU A 166 6.05 -5.29 -11.00
CA GLU A 166 7.19 -4.78 -11.76
C GLU A 166 7.30 -3.25 -11.67
N ILE A 167 6.17 -2.54 -11.73
CA ILE A 167 6.13 -1.09 -11.55
C ILE A 167 6.60 -0.71 -10.15
N ASP A 168 6.06 -1.35 -9.11
CA ASP A 168 6.44 -1.08 -7.74
C ASP A 168 7.93 -1.28 -7.51
N ARG A 169 8.47 -2.41 -7.98
CA ARG A 169 9.92 -2.69 -7.92
C ARG A 169 10.73 -1.61 -8.63
N HIS A 170 10.37 -1.29 -9.88
CA HIS A 170 11.06 -0.25 -10.63
C HIS A 170 11.03 1.11 -9.92
N LEU A 171 9.90 1.49 -9.37
CA LEU A 171 9.76 2.76 -8.64
C LEU A 171 10.64 2.77 -7.39
N ARG A 172 10.70 1.67 -6.64
CA ARG A 172 11.56 1.52 -5.46
C ARG A 172 13.04 1.60 -5.83
N ASP A 173 13.48 0.82 -6.81
CA ASP A 173 14.86 0.76 -7.29
C ASP A 173 15.36 2.13 -7.78
N ASN A 174 14.46 2.99 -8.23
CA ASN A 174 14.76 4.35 -8.69
C ASN A 174 14.47 5.45 -7.64
N GLY A 175 14.30 5.08 -6.37
CA GLY A 175 14.07 6.03 -5.28
C GLY A 175 12.70 6.74 -5.35
N ARG A 176 11.75 6.20 -6.12
CA ARG A 176 10.40 6.76 -6.30
C ARG A 176 9.34 6.02 -5.48
N VAL A 177 9.70 5.55 -4.29
CA VAL A 177 8.80 4.81 -3.37
C VAL A 177 7.52 5.61 -3.07
N SER A 178 7.61 6.94 -2.99
CA SER A 178 6.44 7.78 -2.77
C SER A 178 5.38 7.65 -3.87
N VAL A 179 5.78 7.45 -5.13
CA VAL A 179 4.86 7.25 -6.26
C VAL A 179 4.19 5.88 -6.16
N SER A 180 4.96 4.84 -5.80
CA SER A 180 4.41 3.50 -5.52
C SER A 180 3.40 3.55 -4.38
N ALA A 181 3.72 4.20 -3.25
CA ALA A 181 2.81 4.36 -2.12
C ALA A 181 1.48 5.04 -2.51
N LEU A 182 1.52 6.04 -3.41
CA LEU A 182 0.31 6.68 -3.93
C LEU A 182 -0.53 5.73 -4.79
N MET A 183 0.10 4.95 -5.66
CA MET A 183 -0.61 3.96 -6.48
C MET A 183 -1.32 2.94 -5.59
N ILE A 184 -0.64 2.42 -4.58
CA ILE A 184 -1.19 1.47 -3.61
C ILE A 184 -2.36 2.10 -2.85
N ALA A 185 -2.21 3.35 -2.40
CA ALA A 185 -3.29 4.07 -1.72
C ALA A 185 -4.52 4.22 -2.63
N GLY A 186 -4.33 4.54 -3.91
CA GLY A 186 -5.42 4.62 -4.89
C GLY A 186 -6.16 3.30 -5.08
N VAL A 187 -5.41 2.19 -5.23
CA VAL A 187 -5.98 0.83 -5.33
C VAL A 187 -6.80 0.50 -4.10
N TRP A 188 -6.25 0.75 -2.91
CA TRP A 188 -6.92 0.43 -1.66
C TRP A 188 -8.19 1.28 -1.45
N ILE A 189 -8.13 2.58 -1.70
CA ILE A 189 -9.27 3.50 -1.53
C ILE A 189 -10.43 3.07 -2.44
N GLU A 190 -10.16 2.75 -3.69
CA GLU A 190 -11.21 2.35 -4.64
C GLU A 190 -11.79 0.98 -4.27
N GLY A 191 -10.97 0.00 -3.95
CA GLY A 191 -11.43 -1.31 -3.48
C GLY A 191 -12.25 -1.20 -2.19
N GLN A 192 -11.82 -0.37 -1.24
CA GLN A 192 -12.53 -0.10 0.02
C GLN A 192 -13.86 0.59 -0.23
N PHE A 193 -13.90 1.57 -1.13
CA PHE A 193 -15.15 2.21 -1.54
C PHE A 193 -16.13 1.19 -2.13
N MET A 194 -15.71 0.40 -3.11
CA MET A 194 -16.57 -0.61 -3.72
C MET A 194 -17.10 -1.61 -2.69
N ALA A 195 -16.22 -2.18 -1.86
CA ALA A 195 -16.59 -3.15 -0.84
C ALA A 195 -17.66 -2.61 0.11
N THR A 196 -17.46 -1.39 0.60
CA THR A 196 -18.37 -0.76 1.56
C THR A 196 -19.71 -0.36 0.95
N GLN A 197 -19.73 0.11 -0.32
CA GLN A 197 -20.99 0.40 -1.02
C GLN A 197 -21.79 -0.89 -1.29
N VAL A 198 -21.11 -1.98 -1.64
CA VAL A 198 -21.76 -3.29 -1.84
C VAL A 198 -22.31 -3.80 -0.51
N ALA A 199 -21.52 -3.79 0.56
CA ALA A 199 -21.96 -4.26 1.88
C ALA A 199 -23.16 -3.49 2.44
N ALA A 200 -23.31 -2.20 2.08
CA ALA A 200 -24.45 -1.38 2.47
C ALA A 200 -25.76 -1.82 1.76
N ASN A 201 -25.67 -2.34 0.53
CA ASN A 201 -26.82 -2.73 -0.27
C ASN A 201 -27.07 -4.24 -0.25
N TYR A 202 -26.03 -5.04 -0.06
CA TYR A 202 -26.02 -6.51 -0.08
C TYR A 202 -25.33 -7.02 1.18
N PRO A 203 -26.05 -7.13 2.32
CA PRO A 203 -25.46 -7.59 3.59
C PRO A 203 -24.93 -9.03 3.45
N ASP A 204 -23.62 -9.20 3.62
CA ASP A 204 -22.94 -10.49 3.62
C ASP A 204 -21.89 -10.53 4.73
N ARG A 205 -21.79 -11.67 5.42
CA ARG A 205 -20.87 -11.81 6.54
C ARG A 205 -19.40 -11.89 6.09
N VAL A 206 -19.13 -12.55 4.97
CA VAL A 206 -17.76 -12.72 4.46
C VAL A 206 -17.22 -11.36 4.03
N LEU A 207 -18.00 -10.62 3.23
CA LEU A 207 -17.64 -9.27 2.80
C LEU A 207 -17.45 -8.32 4.01
N ARG A 208 -18.36 -8.40 5.00
CA ARG A 208 -18.25 -7.60 6.22
C ARG A 208 -16.98 -7.88 7.01
N ASN A 209 -16.62 -9.16 7.18
CA ASN A 209 -15.37 -9.54 7.85
C ASN A 209 -14.18 -9.02 7.07
N ARG A 210 -14.17 -9.16 5.75
CA ARG A 210 -13.08 -8.67 4.89
C ARG A 210 -12.94 -7.14 4.95
N ILE A 211 -14.05 -6.40 5.03
CA ILE A 211 -14.02 -4.95 5.29
C ILE A 211 -13.38 -4.68 6.66
N GLY A 212 -13.75 -5.41 7.69
CA GLY A 212 -13.19 -5.20 9.04
C GLY A 212 -11.69 -5.47 9.11
N GLU A 213 -11.19 -6.48 8.41
CA GLU A 213 -9.75 -6.81 8.29
C GLU A 213 -8.94 -5.69 7.63
N GLN A 214 -9.57 -4.85 6.81
CA GLN A 214 -8.92 -3.69 6.20
C GLN A 214 -8.38 -2.68 7.24
N LYS A 215 -8.79 -2.79 8.50
CA LYS A 215 -8.17 -2.05 9.62
C LYS A 215 -6.66 -2.27 9.69
N MET A 216 -6.21 -3.51 9.51
CA MET A 216 -4.77 -3.84 9.56
C MET A 216 -4.05 -3.30 8.32
N VAL A 217 -4.62 -3.56 7.15
CA VAL A 217 -4.09 -3.09 5.86
C VAL A 217 -3.95 -1.56 5.83
N LEU A 218 -4.95 -0.85 6.38
CA LEU A 218 -4.90 0.61 6.50
C LEU A 218 -3.79 1.09 7.44
N GLY A 219 -3.53 0.35 8.52
CA GLY A 219 -2.39 0.60 9.40
C GLY A 219 -1.06 0.54 8.66
N ASP A 220 -0.85 -0.50 7.87
CA ASP A 220 0.35 -0.70 7.04
C ASP A 220 0.47 0.40 5.97
N LEU A 221 -0.64 0.76 5.33
CA LEU A 221 -0.67 1.83 4.33
C LEU A 221 -0.32 3.20 4.93
N LEU A 222 -0.81 3.49 6.14
CA LEU A 222 -0.42 4.70 6.87
C LEU A 222 1.07 4.71 7.23
N MET A 223 1.65 3.56 7.60
CA MET A 223 3.10 3.45 7.82
C MET A 223 3.88 3.74 6.53
N LEU A 224 3.41 3.22 5.39
CA LEU A 224 4.02 3.46 4.09
C LEU A 224 3.95 4.93 3.65
N LEU A 225 2.85 5.63 3.92
CA LEU A 225 2.64 7.04 3.56
C LEU A 225 3.30 8.01 4.54
N ARG A 226 3.51 7.63 5.79
CA ARG A 226 4.01 8.49 6.88
C ARG A 226 5.30 9.25 6.55
N PRO A 227 6.34 8.66 5.92
CA PRO A 227 7.57 9.37 5.59
C PRO A 227 7.35 10.54 4.61
N TYR A 228 6.28 10.50 3.83
CA TYR A 228 5.99 11.48 2.78
C TYR A 228 4.98 12.54 3.21
N ARG A 229 4.39 12.44 4.40
CA ARG A 229 3.34 13.33 4.89
C ARG A 229 3.69 14.82 4.77
N GLN A 230 4.96 15.18 4.98
CA GLN A 230 5.42 16.57 4.93
C GLN A 230 6.06 16.96 3.60
N SER A 231 6.02 16.10 2.59
CA SER A 231 6.68 16.34 1.29
C SER A 231 5.94 17.40 0.47
N SER A 232 4.62 17.48 0.58
CA SER A 232 3.78 18.52 -0.02
C SER A 232 2.40 18.60 0.64
N PRO A 233 1.61 19.65 0.39
CA PRO A 233 0.24 19.76 0.88
C PRO A 233 -0.65 18.60 0.46
N GLU A 234 -0.48 18.06 -0.75
CA GLU A 234 -1.28 16.94 -1.27
C GLU A 234 -1.01 15.65 -0.49
N TYR A 235 0.26 15.34 -0.19
CA TYR A 235 0.62 14.19 0.66
C TYR A 235 0.08 14.35 2.08
N SER A 236 0.14 15.56 2.63
CA SER A 236 -0.41 15.88 3.95
C SER A 236 -1.92 15.67 3.97
N SER A 237 -2.63 16.14 2.93
CA SER A 237 -4.08 15.98 2.76
C SER A 237 -4.45 14.49 2.66
N LEU A 238 -3.79 13.73 1.78
CA LEU A 238 -4.01 12.29 1.63
C LEU A 238 -3.82 11.56 2.96
N TYR A 239 -2.69 11.80 3.65
CA TYR A 239 -2.41 11.15 4.92
C TYR A 239 -3.50 11.45 5.95
N ASN A 240 -3.94 12.70 6.06
CA ASN A 240 -5.01 13.10 6.99
C ASN A 240 -6.36 12.46 6.62
N MET A 241 -6.69 12.33 5.33
CA MET A 241 -7.87 11.62 4.85
C MET A 241 -7.82 10.13 5.23
N MET A 242 -6.67 9.46 5.04
CA MET A 242 -6.48 8.08 5.45
C MET A 242 -6.56 7.89 6.97
N GLU A 243 -6.03 8.85 7.76
CA GLU A 243 -6.21 8.85 9.22
C GLU A 243 -7.68 8.98 9.64
N GLN A 244 -8.52 9.73 8.91
CA GLN A 244 -9.95 9.81 9.19
C GLN A 244 -10.63 8.45 9.01
N ILE A 245 -10.31 7.72 7.94
CA ILE A 245 -10.80 6.35 7.75
C ILE A 245 -10.30 5.45 8.90
N SER A 246 -9.03 5.56 9.29
CA SER A 246 -8.46 4.77 10.38
C SER A 246 -9.15 5.03 11.72
N LYS A 247 -9.57 6.26 11.99
CA LYS A 247 -10.36 6.60 13.19
C LYS A 247 -11.72 5.90 13.20
N ALA A 248 -12.40 5.81 12.05
CA ALA A 248 -13.66 5.07 11.93
C ALA A 248 -13.46 3.57 12.16
N TYR A 249 -12.30 3.02 11.81
CA TYR A 249 -11.93 1.64 12.12
C TYR A 249 -11.53 1.40 13.58
N SER A 250 -11.20 2.44 14.34
CA SER A 250 -10.69 2.31 15.71
C SER A 250 -11.52 1.37 16.60
N PRO A 251 -12.88 1.44 16.63
CA PRO A 251 -13.68 0.58 17.48
C PRO A 251 -13.90 -0.85 16.95
N VAL A 252 -13.52 -1.14 15.71
CA VAL A 252 -13.57 -2.51 15.14
C VAL A 252 -12.57 -3.39 15.86
N LYS A 253 -13.03 -4.54 16.36
CA LYS A 253 -12.15 -5.52 17.03
C LYS A 253 -11.87 -6.68 16.10
N ILE A 254 -10.60 -7.09 16.07
CA ILE A 254 -10.14 -8.26 15.33
C ILE A 254 -9.45 -9.19 16.32
N SER A 255 -9.84 -10.43 16.34
CA SER A 255 -9.18 -11.50 17.08
C SER A 255 -8.93 -12.66 16.15
N TYR A 256 -8.02 -13.56 16.53
CA TYR A 256 -7.64 -14.70 15.72
C TYR A 256 -7.91 -15.98 16.49
N ARG A 257 -8.36 -17.01 15.79
CA ARG A 257 -8.44 -18.37 16.31
C ARG A 257 -7.76 -19.33 15.35
N LEU A 258 -7.24 -20.40 15.88
CA LEU A 258 -6.78 -21.51 15.04
C LEU A 258 -8.00 -22.19 14.43
N ALA A 259 -8.04 -22.29 13.11
CA ALA A 259 -9.00 -23.11 12.39
C ALA A 259 -8.71 -24.61 12.60
N GLU A 260 -9.61 -25.48 12.19
CA GLU A 260 -9.32 -26.92 12.17
C GLU A 260 -8.16 -27.18 11.18
N PRO A 261 -7.15 -28.00 11.58
CA PRO A 261 -6.04 -28.29 10.68
C PRO A 261 -6.53 -29.02 9.43
N GLU A 262 -6.07 -28.57 8.27
CA GLU A 262 -6.33 -29.23 6.99
C GLU A 262 -5.16 -30.15 6.65
N THR A 263 -5.47 -31.37 6.18
CA THR A 263 -4.45 -32.29 5.71
C THR A 263 -4.46 -32.28 4.19
N VAL A 264 -3.37 -31.81 3.59
CA VAL A 264 -3.16 -31.78 2.14
C VAL A 264 -2.05 -32.74 1.73
N GLU A 265 -2.13 -33.30 0.53
CA GLU A 265 -1.06 -34.10 -0.06
C GLU A 265 -0.16 -33.18 -0.92
N GLU A 266 1.10 -33.03 -0.50
CA GLU A 266 2.11 -32.26 -1.21
C GLU A 266 3.31 -33.17 -1.50
N ASP A 267 3.67 -33.34 -2.78
CA ASP A 267 4.76 -34.22 -3.24
C ASP A 267 4.65 -35.66 -2.72
N GLY A 268 3.43 -36.24 -2.61
CA GLY A 268 3.19 -37.58 -2.13
C GLY A 268 3.33 -37.75 -0.60
N ARG A 269 3.34 -36.63 0.15
CA ARG A 269 3.38 -36.57 1.60
C ARG A 269 2.14 -35.90 2.14
N LEU A 270 1.59 -36.44 3.23
CA LEU A 270 0.51 -35.72 3.94
C LEU A 270 1.14 -34.66 4.81
N VAL A 271 0.80 -33.37 4.50
CA VAL A 271 1.20 -32.19 5.26
C VAL A 271 -0.03 -31.69 5.98
N MET A 272 0.11 -31.44 7.28
CA MET A 272 -0.94 -30.79 8.08
C MET A 272 -0.70 -29.27 8.03
N ILE A 273 -1.66 -28.54 7.47
CA ILE A 273 -1.63 -27.08 7.40
C ILE A 273 -2.55 -26.53 8.48
N GLN A 274 -2.03 -25.71 9.36
CA GLN A 274 -2.78 -24.99 10.38
C GLN A 274 -3.04 -23.56 9.88
N HIS A 275 -4.31 -23.23 9.71
CA HIS A 275 -4.74 -21.89 9.34
C HIS A 275 -5.19 -21.10 10.56
N GLU A 276 -4.95 -19.80 10.54
CA GLU A 276 -5.58 -18.85 11.46
C GLU A 276 -6.81 -18.24 10.78
N GLU A 277 -7.91 -18.18 11.50
CA GLU A 277 -9.14 -17.54 11.06
C GLU A 277 -9.34 -16.25 11.85
N SER A 278 -9.54 -15.14 11.14
CA SER A 278 -9.88 -13.87 11.77
C SER A 278 -11.34 -13.84 12.21
N ILE A 279 -11.59 -13.27 13.37
CA ILE A 279 -12.93 -12.97 13.89
C ILE A 279 -13.06 -11.47 14.01
N VAL A 280 -13.96 -10.89 13.22
CA VAL A 280 -14.22 -9.45 13.20
C VAL A 280 -15.50 -9.14 13.95
N GLU A 281 -15.39 -8.25 14.93
CA GLU A 281 -16.53 -7.65 15.63
C GLU A 281 -16.72 -6.20 15.15
N MET A 282 -17.72 -5.98 14.32
CA MET A 282 -18.06 -4.67 13.75
C MET A 282 -19.59 -4.51 13.72
N SER A 283 -20.09 -3.46 14.38
CA SER A 283 -21.53 -3.15 14.38
C SER A 283 -21.99 -2.51 13.06
N ASP A 284 -23.30 -2.48 12.82
CA ASP A 284 -23.87 -1.83 11.62
C ASP A 284 -23.56 -0.33 11.59
N GLY A 285 -23.58 0.33 12.76
CA GLY A 285 -23.21 1.73 12.87
C GLY A 285 -21.76 2.01 12.50
N GLN A 286 -20.83 1.14 12.91
CA GLN A 286 -19.41 1.23 12.54
C GLN A 286 -19.22 1.01 11.04
N LEU A 287 -19.89 0.01 10.45
CA LEU A 287 -19.83 -0.21 9.00
C LEU A 287 -20.38 1.00 8.23
N ALA A 288 -21.50 1.58 8.66
CA ALA A 288 -22.09 2.76 8.04
C ALA A 288 -21.15 3.99 8.11
N GLU A 289 -20.47 4.21 9.24
CA GLU A 289 -19.47 5.27 9.40
C GLU A 289 -18.29 5.06 8.46
N ILE A 290 -17.70 3.86 8.42
CA ILE A 290 -16.61 3.50 7.52
C ILE A 290 -17.03 3.71 6.06
N THR A 291 -18.25 3.28 5.68
CA THR A 291 -18.81 3.46 4.35
C THR A 291 -18.90 4.94 3.96
N GLY A 292 -19.42 5.78 4.86
CA GLY A 292 -19.59 7.23 4.64
C GLY A 292 -18.25 7.92 4.43
N ILE A 293 -17.28 7.68 5.31
CA ILE A 293 -15.95 8.31 5.26
C ILE A 293 -15.17 7.81 4.03
N SER A 294 -15.22 6.51 3.71
CA SER A 294 -14.54 5.96 2.53
C SER A 294 -15.06 6.61 1.24
N LYS A 295 -16.39 6.79 1.13
CA LYS A 295 -17.01 7.50 0.00
C LYS A 295 -16.57 8.97 -0.08
N GLU A 296 -16.53 9.67 1.06
CA GLU A 296 -16.11 11.07 1.12
C GLU A 296 -14.65 11.23 0.66
N VAL A 297 -13.74 10.42 1.19
CA VAL A 297 -12.32 10.45 0.85
C VAL A 297 -12.12 10.17 -0.64
N ARG A 298 -12.73 9.11 -1.16
CA ARG A 298 -12.67 8.78 -2.58
C ARG A 298 -13.16 9.93 -3.45
N ASN A 299 -14.28 10.56 -3.13
CA ASN A 299 -14.84 11.65 -3.91
C ASN A 299 -13.97 12.91 -3.90
N LYS A 300 -13.33 13.23 -2.75
CA LYS A 300 -12.36 14.32 -2.68
C LYS A 300 -11.16 14.09 -3.61
N LEU A 301 -10.62 12.88 -3.63
CA LEU A 301 -9.50 12.54 -4.52
C LEU A 301 -9.89 12.63 -6.00
N LEU A 302 -11.11 12.19 -6.37
CA LEU A 302 -11.60 12.29 -7.74
C LEU A 302 -11.85 13.74 -8.18
N SER A 303 -12.20 14.64 -7.25
CA SER A 303 -12.41 16.07 -7.54
C SER A 303 -11.13 16.91 -7.50
N GLY A 304 -9.98 16.30 -7.17
CA GLY A 304 -8.70 17.00 -7.08
C GLY A 304 -8.59 17.93 -5.86
N GLN A 305 -9.37 17.68 -4.82
CA GLN A 305 -9.42 18.47 -3.57
C GLN A 305 -8.57 17.88 -2.46
#